data_8af46936ccf0d5c8a9b45c748315c476
#
_entry.id   8af46936ccf0d5c8a9b45c748315c476
#
_cell.length_a   1.000
_cell.length_b   1.000
_cell.length_c   1.000
_cell.angle_alpha   90.00
_cell.angle_beta   90.00
_cell.angle_gamma   90.00
#
_symmetry.space_group_name_H-M   'P 1'
#
loop_
_entity.id
_entity.type
_entity.pdbx_description
1 polymer ?
#
loop_
_entity_poly.entity_id
_entity_poly.type
_entity_poly.pdbx_seq_one_letter_code
_entity_poly.pdbx_strand_id
1 'polypeptide(L)'
;MQIAICDDEKSIVQILEEKVKKLLPDAVIEEYLSGDKLISSGCKPDILFLDIQMSGMNGMETARLMRRNNEDMILIFVTAIEEYVFQAFDVGAFHYLVKPFSDEKFEEVVKSAVRTVEKYSEKKSDEKYMMIQSAGSHIKVFLSDIV
;
A
#
# COMPACT_ATOMS: atom_id res chain seq x y z
N MET A 1 -0.70 -11.72 2.06
CA MET A 1 -0.48 -10.26 2.00
C MET A 1 0.55 -9.95 0.92
N GLN A 2 0.20 -9.12 -0.01
CA GLN A 2 1.07 -8.70 -1.12
C GLN A 2 1.65 -7.33 -0.79
N ILE A 3 2.96 -7.23 -0.80
CA ILE A 3 3.67 -5.99 -0.46
C ILE A 3 4.62 -5.64 -1.61
N ALA A 4 4.62 -4.38 -2.01
CA ALA A 4 5.56 -3.87 -3.00
C ALA A 4 6.45 -2.83 -2.36
N ILE A 5 7.73 -2.83 -2.75
CA ILE A 5 8.72 -1.86 -2.29
C ILE A 5 9.32 -1.23 -3.55
N CYS A 6 9.29 0.09 -3.63
CA CYS A 6 9.81 0.82 -4.78
C CYS A 6 10.75 1.94 -4.35
N ASP A 7 12.02 1.81 -4.71
CA ASP A 7 13.08 2.76 -4.41
C ASP A 7 14.19 2.51 -5.42
N ASP A 8 14.80 3.55 -5.97
CA ASP A 8 15.85 3.36 -6.97
C ASP A 8 17.20 2.96 -6.37
N GLU A 9 17.34 3.00 -5.06
CA GLU A 9 18.52 2.49 -4.35
C GLU A 9 18.27 1.06 -3.88
N LYS A 10 18.93 0.11 -4.54
CA LYS A 10 18.76 -1.30 -4.24
C LYS A 10 19.06 -1.65 -2.78
N SER A 11 20.05 -1.00 -2.17
CA SER A 11 20.39 -1.21 -0.77
C SER A 11 19.23 -0.87 0.16
N ILE A 12 18.50 0.18 -0.14
CA ILE A 12 17.32 0.59 0.63
C ILE A 12 16.20 -0.44 0.49
N VAL A 13 15.95 -0.89 -0.74
CA VAL A 13 14.94 -1.92 -1.02
C VAL A 13 15.24 -3.17 -0.20
N GLN A 14 16.50 -3.60 -0.15
CA GLN A 14 16.90 -4.78 0.62
C GLN A 14 16.70 -4.59 2.12
N ILE A 15 17.05 -3.42 2.64
CA ILE A 15 16.84 -3.10 4.06
C ILE A 15 15.35 -3.15 4.41
N LEU A 16 14.52 -2.53 3.59
CA LEU A 16 13.07 -2.53 3.82
C LEU A 16 12.49 -3.95 3.73
N GLU A 17 12.95 -4.73 2.76
CA GLU A 17 12.51 -6.11 2.64
C GLU A 17 12.82 -6.91 3.88
N GLU A 18 14.04 -6.80 4.40
CA GLU A 18 14.44 -7.51 5.63
C GLU A 18 13.58 -7.10 6.81
N LYS A 19 13.33 -5.80 6.97
CA LYS A 19 12.49 -5.28 8.04
C LYS A 19 11.05 -5.79 7.94
N VAL A 20 10.50 -5.79 6.74
CA VAL A 20 9.14 -6.29 6.52
C VAL A 20 9.06 -7.78 6.78
N LYS A 21 10.02 -8.55 6.32
CA LYS A 21 10.02 -10.01 6.53
C LYS A 21 10.12 -10.41 7.98
N LYS A 22 10.81 -9.63 8.81
CA LYS A 22 10.84 -9.86 10.24
C LYS A 22 9.46 -9.75 10.87
N LEU A 23 8.68 -8.78 10.43
CA LEU A 23 7.36 -8.51 10.98
C LEU A 23 6.28 -9.39 10.35
N LEU A 24 6.44 -9.71 9.08
CA LEU A 24 5.44 -10.43 8.27
C LEU A 24 6.14 -11.54 7.48
N PRO A 25 6.50 -12.65 8.14
CA PRO A 25 7.26 -13.71 7.47
C PRO A 25 6.56 -14.35 6.27
N ASP A 26 5.23 -14.32 6.25
CA ASP A 26 4.44 -14.94 5.18
C ASP A 26 4.08 -13.97 4.06
N ALA A 27 4.49 -12.72 4.14
CA ALA A 27 4.19 -11.74 3.12
C ALA A 27 4.94 -12.05 1.82
N VAL A 28 4.28 -11.83 0.69
CA VAL A 28 4.91 -11.90 -0.62
C VAL A 28 5.37 -10.50 -0.96
N ILE A 29 6.67 -10.33 -1.14
CA ILE A 29 7.28 -9.02 -1.36
C ILE A 29 7.83 -8.95 -2.77
N GLU A 30 7.41 -7.92 -3.51
CA GLU A 30 7.94 -7.61 -4.83
C GLU A 30 8.72 -6.30 -4.77
N GLU A 31 9.84 -6.26 -5.46
CA GLU A 31 10.77 -5.14 -5.43
C GLU A 31 10.84 -4.46 -6.79
N TYR A 32 10.83 -3.13 -6.79
CA TYR A 32 10.92 -2.32 -8.02
C TYR A 32 11.93 -1.21 -7.81
N LEU A 33 12.78 -1.01 -8.80
CA LEU A 33 13.84 0.01 -8.74
C LEU A 33 13.46 1.30 -9.49
N SER A 34 12.25 1.37 -10.01
CA SER A 34 11.73 2.59 -10.62
C SER A 34 10.22 2.62 -10.61
N GLY A 35 9.65 3.83 -10.67
CA GLY A 35 8.21 3.99 -10.78
C GLY A 35 7.66 3.39 -12.07
N ASP A 36 8.41 3.54 -13.17
CA ASP A 36 7.99 2.96 -14.45
C ASP A 36 7.84 1.44 -14.40
N LYS A 37 8.79 0.77 -13.76
CA LYS A 37 8.73 -0.69 -13.61
C LYS A 37 7.57 -1.12 -12.74
N LEU A 38 7.32 -0.38 -11.66
CA LEU A 38 6.18 -0.66 -10.79
C LEU A 38 4.86 -0.54 -11.56
N ILE A 39 4.68 0.54 -12.29
CA ILE A 39 3.46 0.77 -13.08
C ILE A 39 3.31 -0.30 -14.17
N SER A 40 4.39 -0.60 -14.88
CA SER A 40 4.36 -1.59 -15.98
C SER A 40 4.05 -2.99 -15.51
N SER A 41 4.38 -3.32 -14.26
CA SER A 41 4.14 -4.65 -13.70
C SER A 41 2.65 -4.97 -13.56
N GLY A 42 1.82 -3.94 -13.44
CA GLY A 42 0.41 -4.13 -13.17
C GLY A 42 0.10 -4.74 -11.80
N CYS A 43 1.06 -4.74 -10.88
CA CYS A 43 0.85 -5.33 -9.57
C CYS A 43 -0.21 -4.55 -8.77
N LYS A 44 -0.90 -5.26 -7.89
CA LYS A 44 -1.91 -4.68 -7.01
C LYS A 44 -1.59 -5.06 -5.58
N PRO A 45 -0.61 -4.38 -4.96
CA PRO A 45 -0.21 -4.71 -3.62
C PRO A 45 -1.23 -4.26 -2.58
N ASP A 46 -1.26 -4.95 -1.46
CA ASP A 46 -2.04 -4.51 -0.31
C ASP A 46 -1.37 -3.31 0.34
N ILE A 47 -0.03 -3.33 0.40
CA ILE A 47 0.76 -2.25 0.96
C ILE A 47 1.89 -1.91 -0.02
N LEU A 48 2.07 -0.63 -0.30
CA LEU A 48 3.17 -0.12 -1.13
C LEU A 48 4.05 0.80 -0.30
N PHE A 49 5.34 0.46 -0.22
CA PHE A 49 6.37 1.36 0.32
C PHE A 49 7.04 2.04 -0.87
N LEU A 50 7.02 3.35 -0.90
CA LEU A 50 7.43 4.12 -2.09
C LEU A 50 8.28 5.32 -1.71
N ASP A 51 9.46 5.41 -2.32
CA ASP A 51 10.29 6.61 -2.21
C ASP A 51 9.78 7.67 -3.20
N ILE A 52 9.97 8.92 -2.88
CA ILE A 52 9.58 10.03 -3.74
C ILE A 52 10.72 10.40 -4.68
N GLN A 53 11.93 10.52 -4.17
CA GLN A 53 13.08 10.96 -4.93
C GLN A 53 13.71 9.79 -5.68
N MET A 54 13.30 9.59 -6.91
CA MET A 54 13.81 8.52 -7.78
C MET A 54 14.18 9.08 -9.15
N SER A 55 15.09 8.39 -9.83
CA SER A 55 15.44 8.71 -11.22
C SER A 55 14.23 8.44 -12.11
N GLY A 56 14.00 9.32 -13.09
CA GLY A 56 12.84 9.22 -13.97
C GLY A 56 11.57 9.67 -13.29
N MET A 57 10.54 8.85 -13.33
CA MET A 57 9.27 9.16 -12.67
C MET A 57 9.45 9.25 -11.16
N ASN A 58 9.07 10.37 -10.54
CA ASN A 58 9.17 10.48 -9.09
C ASN A 58 8.03 9.73 -8.37
N GLY A 59 8.17 9.58 -7.06
CA GLY A 59 7.21 8.82 -6.27
C GLY A 59 5.81 9.41 -6.22
N MET A 60 5.69 10.73 -6.29
CA MET A 60 4.35 11.35 -6.30
C MET A 60 3.59 11.01 -7.58
N GLU A 61 4.25 11.09 -8.72
CA GLU A 61 3.65 10.70 -10.00
C GLU A 61 3.30 9.20 -10.00
N THR A 62 4.23 8.38 -9.51
CA THR A 62 4.02 6.94 -9.39
C THR A 62 2.81 6.64 -8.51
N ALA A 63 2.70 7.32 -7.38
CA ALA A 63 1.58 7.14 -6.45
C ALA A 63 0.23 7.48 -7.10
N ARG A 64 0.18 8.58 -7.84
CA ARG A 64 -1.06 8.96 -8.52
C ARG A 64 -1.51 7.90 -9.53
N LEU A 65 -0.56 7.37 -10.29
CA LEU A 65 -0.87 6.35 -11.29
C LEU A 65 -1.27 5.02 -10.63
N MET A 66 -0.58 4.63 -9.56
CA MET A 66 -0.93 3.42 -8.82
C MET A 66 -2.32 3.54 -8.20
N ARG A 67 -2.65 4.70 -7.66
CA ARG A 67 -3.94 4.92 -6.99
C ARG A 67 -5.13 4.80 -7.94
N ARG A 68 -4.96 5.11 -9.20
CA ARG A 68 -6.05 5.01 -10.20
C ARG A 68 -6.65 3.62 -10.28
N ASN A 69 -5.82 2.58 -10.11
CA ASN A 69 -6.24 1.18 -10.24
C ASN A 69 -6.20 0.42 -8.92
N ASN A 70 -5.90 1.09 -7.81
CA ASN A 70 -5.70 0.47 -6.50
C ASN A 70 -6.24 1.39 -5.41
N GLU A 71 -7.56 1.54 -5.36
CA GLU A 71 -8.20 2.47 -4.41
C GLU A 71 -7.93 2.08 -2.95
N ASP A 72 -7.91 0.79 -2.65
CA ASP A 72 -7.78 0.28 -1.29
C ASP A 72 -6.32 0.04 -0.87
N MET A 73 -5.37 0.27 -1.75
CA MET A 73 -3.96 0.07 -1.46
C MET A 73 -3.51 0.99 -0.32
N ILE A 74 -2.79 0.41 0.64
CA ILE A 74 -2.19 1.19 1.71
C ILE A 74 -0.86 1.72 1.20
N LEU A 75 -0.76 3.03 1.06
CA LEU A 75 0.43 3.71 0.54
C LEU A 75 1.23 4.32 1.67
N ILE A 76 2.49 3.91 1.79
CA ILE A 76 3.42 4.44 2.78
C ILE A 76 4.61 5.01 2.04
N PHE A 77 4.81 6.32 2.13
CA PHE A 77 6.01 6.94 1.58
C PHE A 77 7.18 6.73 2.54
N VAL A 78 8.34 6.39 1.99
CA VAL A 78 9.58 6.20 2.75
C VAL A 78 10.66 7.01 2.02
N THR A 79 10.94 8.21 2.48
CA THR A 79 11.75 9.17 1.74
C THR A 79 12.57 10.06 2.67
N ALA A 80 13.68 10.61 2.16
CA ALA A 80 14.47 11.59 2.88
C ALA A 80 13.90 13.02 2.75
N ILE A 81 12.90 13.22 1.88
CA ILE A 81 12.33 14.53 1.57
C ILE A 81 11.05 14.76 2.35
N GLU A 82 10.96 15.87 3.09
CA GLU A 82 9.76 16.22 3.84
C GLU A 82 8.79 17.10 3.06
N GLU A 83 9.22 17.67 1.96
CA GLU A 83 8.50 18.70 1.23
C GLU A 83 7.17 18.27 0.63
N TYR A 84 6.97 16.97 0.47
CA TYR A 84 5.78 16.42 -0.18
C TYR A 84 4.71 15.92 0.80
N VAL A 85 4.88 16.19 2.10
CA VAL A 85 3.94 15.70 3.13
C VAL A 85 2.49 16.12 2.82
N PHE A 86 2.28 17.38 2.46
CA PHE A 86 0.93 17.86 2.15
C PHE A 86 0.36 17.23 0.88
N GLN A 87 1.19 17.07 -0.14
CA GLN A 87 0.78 16.45 -1.40
C GLN A 87 0.45 14.97 -1.21
N ALA A 88 1.06 14.32 -0.23
CA ALA A 88 0.81 12.92 0.06
C ALA A 88 -0.64 12.69 0.48
N PHE A 89 -1.28 13.66 1.11
CA PHE A 89 -2.70 13.55 1.44
C PHE A 89 -3.58 13.42 0.20
N ASP A 90 -3.23 14.09 -0.88
CA ASP A 90 -4.02 14.08 -2.11
C ASP A 90 -4.07 12.70 -2.78
N VAL A 91 -3.05 11.88 -2.55
CA VAL A 91 -3.01 10.51 -3.06
C VAL A 91 -3.41 9.48 -2.02
N GLY A 92 -3.93 9.94 -0.89
CA GLY A 92 -4.41 9.05 0.16
C GLY A 92 -3.31 8.26 0.84
N ALA A 93 -2.15 8.89 1.08
CA ALA A 93 -1.08 8.23 1.80
C ALA A 93 -1.52 7.84 3.20
N PHE A 94 -1.23 6.60 3.58
CA PHE A 94 -1.52 6.11 4.91
C PHE A 94 -0.52 6.67 5.93
N HIS A 95 0.75 6.72 5.53
CA HIS A 95 1.80 7.26 6.37
C HIS A 95 2.95 7.83 5.51
N TYR A 96 3.76 8.67 6.14
CA TYR A 96 4.92 9.29 5.50
C TYR A 96 6.10 9.14 6.44
N LEU A 97 7.00 8.20 6.13
CA LEU A 97 8.20 7.93 6.94
C LEU A 97 9.37 8.69 6.37
N VAL A 98 9.96 9.58 7.17
CA VAL A 98 11.13 10.35 6.78
C VAL A 98 12.39 9.62 7.24
N LYS A 99 13.29 9.36 6.30
CA LYS A 99 14.59 8.73 6.60
C LYS A 99 15.51 9.73 7.30
N PRO A 100 16.28 9.32 8.32
CA PRO A 100 16.24 8.03 8.97
C PRO A 100 15.08 7.91 9.96
N PHE A 101 14.53 6.73 10.11
CA PHE A 101 13.48 6.44 11.07
C PHE A 101 13.88 5.27 11.94
N SER A 102 13.30 5.17 13.14
CA SER A 102 13.62 4.08 14.06
C SER A 102 12.92 2.78 13.69
N ASP A 103 13.46 1.66 14.16
CA ASP A 103 12.80 0.37 13.94
C ASP A 103 11.43 0.33 14.65
N GLU A 104 11.32 0.95 15.82
CA GLU A 104 10.06 1.04 16.55
C GLU A 104 9.00 1.79 15.74
N LYS A 105 9.38 2.90 15.12
CA LYS A 105 8.46 3.67 14.29
C LYS A 105 8.01 2.86 13.07
N PHE A 106 8.94 2.20 12.42
CA PHE A 106 8.64 1.36 11.26
C PHE A 106 7.66 0.24 11.65
N GLU A 107 7.94 -0.46 12.74
CA GLU A 107 7.08 -1.54 13.24
C GLU A 107 5.67 -1.03 13.56
N GLU A 108 5.56 0.10 14.22
CA GLU A 108 4.28 0.72 14.55
C GLU A 108 3.46 0.99 13.29
N VAL A 109 4.09 1.58 12.28
CA VAL A 109 3.43 1.92 11.01
C VAL A 109 3.01 0.66 10.27
N VAL A 110 3.87 -0.34 10.19
CA VAL A 110 3.55 -1.60 9.50
C VAL A 110 2.40 -2.32 10.20
N LYS A 111 2.42 -2.42 11.51
CA LYS A 111 1.33 -3.06 12.26
C LYS A 111 0.00 -2.35 12.04
N SER A 112 0.02 -1.02 12.04
CA SER A 112 -1.18 -0.23 11.77
C SER A 112 -1.69 -0.46 10.35
N ALA A 113 -0.79 -0.53 9.38
CA ALA A 113 -1.15 -0.79 7.99
C ALA A 113 -1.78 -2.18 7.83
N VAL A 114 -1.19 -3.19 8.45
CA VAL A 114 -1.71 -4.56 8.40
C VAL A 114 -3.12 -4.62 8.99
N ARG A 115 -3.35 -3.99 10.12
CA ARG A 115 -4.70 -3.94 10.72
C ARG A 115 -5.70 -3.29 9.77
N THR A 116 -5.29 -2.28 9.05
CA THR A 116 -6.16 -1.59 8.08
C THR A 116 -6.48 -2.49 6.90
N VAL A 117 -5.49 -3.22 6.37
CA VAL A 117 -5.70 -4.18 5.28
C VAL A 117 -6.67 -5.28 5.74
N GLU A 118 -6.50 -5.81 6.93
CA GLU A 118 -7.37 -6.84 7.49
C GLU A 118 -8.81 -6.36 7.63
N LYS A 119 -9.01 -5.13 8.08
CA LYS A 119 -10.34 -4.53 8.18
C LYS A 119 -11.02 -4.42 6.82
N TYR A 120 -10.28 -4.03 5.79
CA TYR A 120 -10.82 -3.97 4.43
C TYR A 120 -11.22 -5.35 3.93
N SER A 121 -10.42 -6.37 4.22
CA SER A 121 -10.72 -7.75 3.84
C SER A 121 -11.97 -8.28 4.53
N GLU A 122 -12.11 -8.03 5.81
CA GLU A 122 -13.30 -8.39 6.58
C GLU A 122 -14.55 -7.72 6.02
N LYS A 123 -14.46 -6.42 5.74
CA LYS A 123 -15.58 -5.66 5.17
C LYS A 123 -16.01 -6.24 3.83
N LYS A 124 -15.06 -6.56 2.95
CA LYS A 124 -15.35 -7.16 1.65
C LYS A 124 -15.99 -8.55 1.80
N SER A 125 -15.53 -9.34 2.76
CA SER A 125 -16.11 -10.65 3.06
C SER A 125 -17.54 -10.53 3.55
N ASP A 126 -17.81 -9.59 4.42
CA ASP A 126 -19.16 -9.32 4.93
C ASP A 126 -20.09 -8.88 3.81
N GLU A 127 -19.62 -8.03 2.92
CA GLU A 127 -20.38 -7.60 1.75
C GLU A 127 -20.74 -8.78 0.85
N LYS A 128 -19.78 -9.67 0.59
CA LYS A 128 -20.02 -10.88 -0.19
C LYS A 128 -21.02 -11.81 0.48
N TYR A 129 -20.90 -11.98 1.78
CA TYR A 129 -21.82 -12.81 2.55
C TYR A 129 -23.24 -12.27 2.45
N MET A 130 -23.43 -11.00 2.66
CA MET A 130 -24.74 -10.36 2.55
C MET A 130 -25.30 -10.44 1.13
N MET A 131 -24.45 -10.32 0.13
CA MET A 131 -24.86 -10.50 -1.27
C MET A 131 -25.43 -11.90 -1.51
N ILE A 132 -24.78 -12.93 -1.00
CA ILE A 132 -25.23 -14.31 -1.16
C ILE A 132 -26.58 -14.49 -0.46
N GLN A 133 -26.72 -14.00 0.74
CA GLN A 133 -27.99 -14.07 1.48
C GLN A 133 -29.11 -13.33 0.75
N SER A 134 -28.81 -12.17 0.23
CA SER A 134 -29.79 -11.36 -0.48
C SER A 134 -30.25 -12.00 -1.79
N ALA A 135 -29.32 -12.66 -2.49
CA ALA A 135 -29.69 -13.40 -3.69
C ALA A 135 -30.69 -14.52 -3.36
N GLY A 136 -30.49 -15.20 -2.24
CA GLY A 136 -31.42 -16.20 -1.75
C GLY A 136 -32.77 -15.64 -1.34
N SER A 137 -32.82 -14.39 -0.93
CA SER A 137 -34.05 -13.71 -0.50
C SER A 137 -34.66 -12.84 -1.59
N HIS A 138 -34.10 -12.82 -2.76
CA HIS A 138 -34.51 -11.96 -3.86
C HIS A 138 -34.28 -10.47 -3.63
N ILE A 139 -33.44 -10.12 -2.68
CA ILE A 139 -33.01 -8.75 -2.43
C ILE A 139 -31.58 -8.66 -2.88
N LYS A 140 -31.32 -7.97 -3.94
CA LYS A 140 -29.99 -8.02 -4.56
C LYS A 140 -29.34 -6.69 -4.88
N VAL A 141 -29.89 -5.61 -4.40
CA VAL A 141 -29.34 -4.32 -4.81
C VAL A 141 -28.54 -3.60 -3.76
N PHE A 142 -28.47 -4.15 -2.60
CA PHE A 142 -27.97 -3.36 -1.51
C PHE A 142 -26.49 -3.43 -1.29
N LEU A 143 -25.76 -4.10 -2.11
CA LEU A 143 -24.31 -4.12 -2.00
C LEU A 143 -23.71 -2.72 -2.04
N SER A 144 -24.27 -1.85 -2.85
CA SER A 144 -23.82 -0.46 -2.91
C SER A 144 -24.06 0.28 -1.59
N ASP A 145 -25.01 -0.16 -0.81
CA ASP A 145 -25.34 0.48 0.46
C ASP A 145 -24.45 0.00 1.59
N ILE A 146 -23.74 -1.09 1.38
CA ILE A 146 -22.84 -1.68 2.39
C ILE A 146 -21.45 -1.05 2.34
N VAL A 147 -21.06 -0.52 1.24
CA VAL A 147 -19.72 0.03 1.01
C VAL A 147 -19.42 1.31 1.85
#